data_a8d6e83594935a117b4424a9006eb726
#
_entry.id   a8d6e83594935a117b4424a9006eb726
#
_cell.length_a   1.000
_cell.length_b   1.000
_cell.length_c   1.000
_cell.angle_alpha   90.00
_cell.angle_beta   90.00
_cell.angle_gamma   90.00
#
_symmetry.space_group_name_H-M   'P 1'
#
loop_
_entity.id
_entity.type
_entity.pdbx_description
1 polymer ?
#
loop_
_entity_poly.entity_id
_entity_poly.type
_entity_poly.pdbx_seq_one_letter_code
_entity_poly.pdbx_strand_id
1 'polypeptide(L)'
;MNRRNFIALGTTGLAGASLVDVLAANNTWKDSKEGKAKNVIVIYMSGGMAHQESFDPKYLAPKEYRGPLGTVKTNTGERFSENLKHTAKVADKMTVIRSMTHGEAAHERGTHSMITGWRPSPAITYPSMGSVVAKELGSRKDLPPYVAIPTPFRSTGSGYLSFKHGPFGLGSNPESPNFSVRDLSLPSGLNAERFASRKKIRSIVDDYFSKLERNDQLDAMDSFYLKAYDLISSPEARSAFELDKEPQKLREAYGMNAAGQRLLMARRLVESGVRFVALTYGGFDHHTNIENNINRQLEPFDKAYATLITDLADRGMLDETLVIVTTEFGRTPKINNNAGRDHWPQVFSIAMSGGGTKGGYIHGTSDPTGSFPEDDPFTVDNYAATIYNLIGIDPNRELMADGGRPIRIVNQNVIEPKILK
;
A
#
# COMPACT_ATOMS: atom_id res chain seq x y z
N MET A 1 -5.48 -32.23 -10.59
CA MET A 1 -6.57 -33.24 -10.49
C MET A 1 -6.11 -34.51 -11.22
N ASN A 2 -6.02 -35.68 -10.54
CA ASN A 2 -5.55 -36.87 -11.19
C ASN A 2 -6.75 -37.65 -11.81
N ARG A 3 -6.46 -38.56 -12.78
CA ARG A 3 -7.48 -39.32 -13.52
C ARG A 3 -8.45 -40.11 -12.63
N ARG A 4 -8.06 -40.55 -11.43
CA ARG A 4 -8.92 -41.27 -10.46
C ARG A 4 -10.01 -40.39 -9.90
N ASN A 5 -9.73 -39.11 -9.62
CA ASN A 5 -10.71 -38.16 -9.08
C ASN A 5 -11.76 -37.76 -10.14
N PHE A 6 -11.36 -37.74 -11.43
CA PHE A 6 -12.28 -37.47 -12.54
C PHE A 6 -13.29 -38.63 -12.74
N ILE A 7 -12.86 -39.88 -12.57
CA ILE A 7 -13.73 -41.07 -12.71
C ILE A 7 -14.67 -41.19 -11.50
N ALA A 8 -14.23 -40.86 -10.29
CA ALA A 8 -15.08 -40.85 -9.10
C ALA A 8 -16.22 -39.82 -9.17
N LEU A 9 -16.02 -38.70 -9.87
CA LEU A 9 -17.04 -37.67 -10.10
C LEU A 9 -18.10 -38.12 -11.11
N GLY A 10 -17.78 -39.00 -12.06
CA GLY A 10 -18.72 -39.53 -13.06
C GLY A 10 -19.72 -40.55 -12.51
N THR A 11 -19.45 -41.16 -11.35
CA THR A 11 -20.29 -42.22 -10.77
C THR A 11 -21.23 -41.72 -9.67
N THR A 12 -21.11 -40.49 -9.20
CA THR A 12 -21.98 -39.87 -8.19
C THR A 12 -23.03 -38.90 -8.77
N GLY A 13 -23.27 -38.94 -10.06
CA GLY A 13 -24.15 -38.02 -10.84
C GLY A 13 -25.66 -38.16 -10.59
N LEU A 14 -26.11 -38.46 -9.36
CA LEU A 14 -27.53 -38.57 -9.00
C LEU A 14 -28.00 -37.60 -7.88
N ALA A 15 -27.21 -36.59 -7.55
CA ALA A 15 -27.64 -35.59 -6.59
C ALA A 15 -27.34 -34.18 -7.15
N GLY A 16 -28.16 -33.67 -8.03
CA GLY A 16 -28.49 -32.26 -8.33
C GLY A 16 -27.42 -31.15 -8.29
N ALA A 17 -26.12 -31.46 -8.08
CA ALA A 17 -25.05 -30.48 -8.09
C ALA A 17 -24.49 -30.32 -9.52
N SER A 18 -24.56 -29.12 -10.07
CA SER A 18 -23.99 -28.82 -11.38
C SER A 18 -22.44 -28.87 -11.31
N LEU A 19 -21.79 -29.09 -12.46
CA LEU A 19 -20.32 -29.00 -12.57
C LEU A 19 -19.81 -27.62 -12.08
N VAL A 20 -20.65 -26.60 -12.22
CA VAL A 20 -20.41 -25.25 -11.72
C VAL A 20 -20.40 -25.21 -10.18
N ASP A 21 -21.31 -25.94 -9.52
CA ASP A 21 -21.37 -26.00 -8.06
C ASP A 21 -20.18 -26.81 -7.48
N VAL A 22 -19.72 -27.83 -8.19
CA VAL A 22 -18.55 -28.62 -7.81
C VAL A 22 -17.26 -27.81 -8.04
N LEU A 23 -17.18 -27.02 -9.10
CA LEU A 23 -16.07 -26.10 -9.35
C LEU A 23 -16.10 -24.90 -8.37
N ALA A 24 -17.28 -24.41 -8.03
CA ALA A 24 -17.47 -23.39 -7.01
C ALA A 24 -17.12 -23.92 -5.60
N ALA A 25 -17.50 -25.17 -5.27
CA ALA A 25 -17.15 -25.81 -4.01
C ALA A 25 -15.65 -26.10 -3.86
N ASN A 26 -14.95 -26.42 -4.96
CA ASN A 26 -13.48 -26.54 -4.97
C ASN A 26 -12.75 -25.19 -4.91
N ASN A 27 -13.46 -24.08 -5.16
CA ASN A 27 -12.94 -22.73 -5.01
C ASN A 27 -13.25 -22.09 -3.64
N THR A 28 -13.90 -22.82 -2.74
CA THR A 28 -13.99 -22.38 -1.35
C THR A 28 -12.64 -22.68 -0.67
N TRP A 29 -11.75 -21.74 -0.73
CA TRP A 29 -10.60 -21.61 0.16
C TRP A 29 -11.11 -21.61 1.62
N LYS A 30 -11.24 -22.81 2.21
CA LYS A 30 -11.75 -23.01 3.56
C LYS A 30 -10.68 -22.84 4.65
N ASP A 31 -9.43 -22.62 4.26
CA ASP A 31 -8.30 -22.36 5.15
C ASP A 31 -7.64 -21.02 4.81
N SER A 32 -8.41 -19.93 4.73
CA SER A 32 -7.81 -18.62 4.92
C SER A 32 -7.31 -18.59 6.37
N LYS A 33 -6.02 -18.84 6.58
CA LYS A 33 -5.36 -18.37 7.80
C LYS A 33 -5.76 -16.92 7.91
N GLU A 34 -6.50 -16.57 8.96
CA GLU A 34 -6.88 -15.19 9.20
C GLU A 34 -5.59 -14.38 9.18
N GLY A 35 -5.45 -13.46 8.23
CA GLY A 35 -4.21 -12.70 8.08
C GLY A 35 -3.92 -11.95 9.37
N LYS A 36 -2.67 -11.88 9.78
CA LYS A 36 -2.29 -11.12 10.97
C LYS A 36 -2.57 -9.64 10.78
N ALA A 37 -2.36 -9.12 9.55
CA ALA A 37 -2.72 -7.75 9.18
C ALA A 37 -4.18 -7.67 8.73
N LYS A 38 -4.96 -6.86 9.41
CA LYS A 38 -6.32 -6.49 8.99
C LYS A 38 -6.32 -5.26 8.08
N ASN A 39 -5.31 -4.41 8.21
CA ASN A 39 -5.16 -3.16 7.47
C ASN A 39 -3.73 -3.03 6.94
N VAL A 40 -3.58 -2.28 5.85
CA VAL A 40 -2.28 -1.92 5.26
C VAL A 40 -2.21 -0.43 5.04
N ILE A 41 -1.11 0.18 5.42
CA ILE A 41 -0.74 1.57 5.06
C ILE A 41 0.56 1.49 4.25
N VAL A 42 0.51 1.83 2.97
CA VAL A 42 1.69 1.95 2.10
C VAL A 42 2.07 3.42 2.01
N ILE A 43 3.24 3.74 2.50
CA ILE A 43 3.87 5.06 2.42
C ILE A 43 4.87 5.01 1.28
N TYR A 44 4.50 5.62 0.15
CA TYR A 44 5.29 5.61 -1.06
C TYR A 44 6.16 6.86 -1.15
N MET A 45 7.47 6.67 -0.94
CA MET A 45 8.50 7.71 -0.95
C MET A 45 8.97 7.95 -2.39
N SER A 46 8.12 8.62 -3.20
CA SER A 46 8.37 8.76 -4.64
C SER A 46 9.61 9.57 -4.97
N GLY A 47 10.35 9.11 -5.96
CA GLY A 47 11.57 9.72 -6.44
C GLY A 47 12.84 8.91 -6.10
N GLY A 48 12.73 7.69 -5.57
CA GLY A 48 13.90 6.86 -5.28
C GLY A 48 14.66 7.32 -4.03
N MET A 49 14.09 7.09 -2.85
CA MET A 49 14.74 7.44 -1.58
C MET A 49 16.08 6.71 -1.42
N ALA A 50 17.16 7.47 -1.24
CA ALA A 50 18.50 6.91 -1.07
C ALA A 50 18.62 6.13 0.23
N HIS A 51 19.05 4.86 0.14
CA HIS A 51 19.23 3.99 1.30
C HIS A 51 20.39 4.44 2.20
N GLN A 52 21.44 5.02 1.60
CA GLN A 52 22.60 5.54 2.35
C GLN A 52 22.23 6.72 3.25
N GLU A 53 21.35 7.59 2.79
CA GLU A 53 20.85 8.74 3.53
C GLU A 53 19.59 8.42 4.37
N SER A 54 19.25 7.12 4.51
CA SER A 54 18.09 6.69 5.30
C SER A 54 18.37 5.46 6.17
N PHE A 55 17.95 4.27 5.78
CA PHE A 55 17.98 3.08 6.63
C PHE A 55 19.28 2.27 6.58
N ASP A 56 20.16 2.51 5.60
CA ASP A 56 21.41 1.77 5.42
C ASP A 56 22.61 2.70 5.22
N PRO A 57 22.95 3.54 6.22
CA PRO A 57 24.05 4.49 6.11
C PRO A 57 25.37 3.72 6.16
N LYS A 58 26.05 3.59 5.06
CA LYS A 58 27.34 2.89 4.95
C LYS A 58 28.45 3.67 5.66
N TYR A 59 28.31 3.90 6.98
CA TYR A 59 29.12 4.82 7.78
C TYR A 59 30.61 4.46 7.84
N LEU A 60 30.97 3.21 7.54
CA LEU A 60 32.36 2.76 7.43
C LEU A 60 32.92 2.88 6.00
N ALA A 61 32.08 3.16 5.01
CA ALA A 61 32.51 3.34 3.63
C ALA A 61 33.25 4.68 3.42
N PRO A 62 34.08 4.80 2.38
CA PRO A 62 34.66 6.08 1.99
C PRO A 62 33.57 7.15 1.76
N LYS A 63 33.93 8.43 1.96
CA LYS A 63 32.97 9.55 1.95
C LYS A 63 32.15 9.65 0.68
N GLU A 64 32.72 9.33 -0.47
CA GLU A 64 32.05 9.34 -1.77
C GLU A 64 30.94 8.29 -1.88
N TYR A 65 30.88 7.28 -1.01
CA TYR A 65 29.84 6.26 -0.92
C TYR A 65 28.87 6.55 0.23
N ARG A 66 29.38 6.76 1.45
CA ARG A 66 28.51 6.96 2.62
C ARG A 66 27.77 8.29 2.64
N GLY A 67 28.16 9.22 1.80
CA GLY A 67 27.56 10.54 1.74
C GLY A 67 28.01 11.51 2.84
N PRO A 68 27.40 12.70 2.88
CA PRO A 68 27.77 13.77 3.81
C PRO A 68 27.20 13.59 5.22
N LEU A 69 26.13 12.79 5.38
CA LEU A 69 25.38 12.72 6.63
C LEU A 69 26.04 11.84 7.69
N GLY A 70 25.75 12.17 8.94
CA GLY A 70 26.09 11.36 10.11
C GLY A 70 25.08 10.21 10.31
N THR A 71 25.22 9.52 11.45
CA THR A 71 24.34 8.42 11.81
C THR A 71 23.81 8.56 13.23
N VAL A 72 22.65 8.01 13.50
CA VAL A 72 22.05 7.85 14.81
C VAL A 72 21.96 6.38 15.17
N LYS A 73 22.21 6.04 16.44
CA LYS A 73 22.00 4.69 16.96
C LYS A 73 20.52 4.47 17.27
N THR A 74 19.98 3.36 16.80
CA THR A 74 18.60 2.95 17.10
C THR A 74 18.49 2.37 18.52
N ASN A 75 17.24 2.24 19.01
CA ASN A 75 16.97 1.56 20.28
C ASN A 75 17.25 0.04 20.24
N THR A 76 17.50 -0.53 19.07
CA THR A 76 17.91 -1.94 18.87
C THR A 76 19.42 -2.11 18.69
N GLY A 77 20.15 -0.99 18.64
CA GLY A 77 21.62 -1.00 18.50
C GLY A 77 22.14 -0.77 17.08
N GLU A 78 21.28 -0.89 16.07
CA GLU A 78 21.58 -0.59 14.67
C GLU A 78 21.82 0.90 14.42
N ARG A 79 22.24 1.25 13.20
CA ARG A 79 22.42 2.64 12.79
C ARG A 79 21.53 2.99 11.61
N PHE A 80 20.88 4.14 11.72
CA PHE A 80 20.21 4.84 10.63
C PHE A 80 20.93 6.16 10.32
N SER A 81 20.58 6.80 9.21
CA SER A 81 21.00 8.18 8.96
C SER A 81 20.52 9.11 10.07
N GLU A 82 21.30 10.12 10.40
CA GLU A 82 20.97 11.11 11.45
C GLU A 82 19.63 11.83 11.22
N ASN A 83 19.11 11.83 10.00
CA ASN A 83 17.78 12.34 9.67
C ASN A 83 16.62 11.52 10.24
N LEU A 84 16.88 10.28 10.69
CA LEU A 84 15.89 9.36 11.22
C LEU A 84 15.98 9.23 12.74
N LYS A 85 16.25 10.34 13.45
CA LYS A 85 16.43 10.38 14.91
C LYS A 85 15.18 9.99 15.72
N HIS A 86 13.98 10.24 15.21
CA HIS A 86 12.72 9.83 15.83
C HIS A 86 12.38 8.38 15.47
N THR A 87 12.52 8.01 14.22
CA THR A 87 12.36 6.62 13.74
C THR A 87 13.30 5.66 14.44
N ALA A 88 14.53 6.07 14.72
CA ALA A 88 15.51 5.28 15.46
C ALA A 88 15.02 4.88 16.88
N LYS A 89 14.12 5.65 17.48
CA LYS A 89 13.54 5.36 18.81
C LYS A 89 12.41 4.34 18.79
N VAL A 90 11.88 4.02 17.62
CA VAL A 90 10.80 3.05 17.40
C VAL A 90 11.26 1.87 16.54
N ALA A 91 12.57 1.72 16.33
CA ALA A 91 13.15 0.65 15.51
C ALA A 91 12.85 -0.75 16.05
N ASP A 92 12.61 -0.88 17.36
CA ASP A 92 12.15 -2.12 18.00
C ASP A 92 10.78 -2.62 17.47
N LYS A 93 10.02 -1.77 16.77
CA LYS A 93 8.72 -2.07 16.16
C LYS A 93 8.78 -2.27 14.65
N MET A 94 9.99 -2.27 14.08
CA MET A 94 10.22 -2.28 12.63
C MET A 94 11.04 -3.50 12.21
N THR A 95 10.73 -4.03 11.02
CA THR A 95 11.67 -4.77 10.19
C THR A 95 12.17 -3.83 9.10
N VAL A 96 13.48 -3.63 9.00
CA VAL A 96 14.10 -2.91 7.89
C VAL A 96 14.73 -3.91 6.94
N ILE A 97 14.41 -3.82 5.67
CA ILE A 97 14.95 -4.66 4.60
C ILE A 97 15.99 -3.84 3.86
N ARG A 98 17.29 -4.23 3.96
CA ARG A 98 18.41 -3.52 3.33
C ARG A 98 18.86 -4.14 2.01
N SER A 99 18.21 -5.20 1.59
CA SER A 99 18.56 -6.01 0.43
C SER A 99 17.49 -6.02 -0.65
N MET A 100 16.55 -5.06 -0.62
CA MET A 100 15.53 -4.96 -1.68
C MET A 100 16.17 -4.72 -3.03
N THR A 101 15.76 -5.46 -4.07
CA THR A 101 16.37 -5.41 -5.39
C THR A 101 15.39 -5.69 -6.53
N HIS A 102 15.59 -5.03 -7.66
CA HIS A 102 14.98 -5.34 -8.96
C HIS A 102 15.76 -4.69 -10.11
N GLY A 103 15.28 -4.80 -11.36
CA GLY A 103 16.02 -4.30 -12.53
C GLY A 103 15.50 -3.01 -13.15
N GLU A 104 14.53 -2.32 -12.53
CA GLU A 104 13.82 -1.21 -13.17
C GLU A 104 14.36 0.16 -12.70
N ALA A 105 15.10 0.86 -13.54
CA ALA A 105 15.73 2.16 -13.23
C ALA A 105 14.93 3.39 -13.68
N ALA A 106 13.76 3.21 -14.29
CA ALA A 106 12.85 4.30 -14.65
C ALA A 106 11.72 4.40 -13.61
N HIS A 107 11.38 5.63 -13.18
CA HIS A 107 10.39 5.88 -12.14
C HIS A 107 9.06 5.15 -12.39
N GLU A 108 8.51 5.25 -13.58
CA GLU A 108 7.23 4.61 -13.92
C GLU A 108 7.30 3.09 -13.86
N ARG A 109 8.42 2.48 -14.24
CA ARG A 109 8.60 1.04 -14.25
C ARG A 109 8.86 0.49 -12.85
N GLY A 110 9.73 1.16 -12.09
CA GLY A 110 9.99 0.85 -10.68
C GLY A 110 8.74 1.02 -9.82
N THR A 111 8.00 2.14 -9.98
CA THR A 111 6.71 2.35 -9.32
C THR A 111 5.73 1.23 -9.61
N HIS A 112 5.62 0.83 -10.89
CA HIS A 112 4.74 -0.28 -11.28
C HIS A 112 5.12 -1.55 -10.53
N SER A 113 6.39 -1.91 -10.51
CA SER A 113 6.88 -3.12 -9.84
C SER A 113 6.54 -3.12 -8.34
N MET A 114 6.78 -2.00 -7.64
CA MET A 114 6.57 -1.90 -6.20
C MET A 114 5.10 -1.77 -5.79
N ILE A 115 4.23 -1.24 -6.65
CA ILE A 115 2.80 -1.06 -6.34
C ILE A 115 1.96 -2.26 -6.75
N THR A 116 2.38 -2.99 -7.80
CA THR A 116 1.61 -4.13 -8.32
C THR A 116 2.19 -5.49 -7.93
N GLY A 117 3.48 -5.57 -7.59
CA GLY A 117 4.21 -6.83 -7.42
C GLY A 117 4.64 -7.47 -8.76
N TRP A 118 4.50 -6.76 -9.88
CA TRP A 118 4.78 -7.27 -11.21
C TRP A 118 5.70 -6.33 -12.00
N ARG A 119 6.53 -6.91 -12.86
CA ARG A 119 7.21 -6.11 -13.89
C ARG A 119 6.20 -5.58 -14.90
N PRO A 120 6.39 -4.34 -15.41
CA PRO A 120 5.54 -3.81 -16.46
C PRO A 120 5.51 -4.70 -17.70
N SER A 121 4.33 -4.91 -18.26
CA SER A 121 4.12 -5.67 -19.49
C SER A 121 3.32 -4.85 -20.51
N PRO A 122 3.68 -4.86 -21.79
CA PRO A 122 2.86 -4.21 -22.82
C PRO A 122 1.55 -4.96 -23.10
N ALA A 123 1.48 -6.25 -22.71
CA ALA A 123 0.34 -7.11 -23.01
C ALA A 123 -0.79 -7.00 -21.97
N ILE A 124 -0.51 -6.50 -20.77
CA ILE A 124 -1.49 -6.47 -19.68
C ILE A 124 -1.12 -5.39 -18.66
N THR A 125 -2.15 -4.70 -18.17
CA THR A 125 -2.02 -3.78 -17.03
C THR A 125 -2.38 -4.51 -15.75
N TYR A 126 -1.39 -4.75 -14.89
CA TYR A 126 -1.61 -5.42 -13.61
C TYR A 126 -2.31 -4.52 -12.60
N PRO A 127 -3.21 -5.06 -11.75
CA PRO A 127 -3.81 -4.33 -10.67
C PRO A 127 -2.78 -4.00 -9.57
N SER A 128 -2.98 -2.88 -8.88
CA SER A 128 -2.26 -2.60 -7.65
C SER A 128 -2.59 -3.63 -6.58
N MET A 129 -1.68 -3.84 -5.61
CA MET A 129 -1.96 -4.68 -4.44
C MET A 129 -3.20 -4.23 -3.69
N GLY A 130 -3.43 -2.90 -3.58
CA GLY A 130 -4.65 -2.35 -2.98
C GLY A 130 -5.93 -2.73 -3.72
N SER A 131 -5.89 -2.79 -5.06
CA SER A 131 -7.03 -3.23 -5.87
C SER A 131 -7.30 -4.73 -5.73
N VAL A 132 -6.27 -5.55 -5.61
CA VAL A 132 -6.42 -6.98 -5.30
C VAL A 132 -7.05 -7.16 -3.92
N VAL A 133 -6.57 -6.43 -2.90
CA VAL A 133 -7.17 -6.45 -1.55
C VAL A 133 -8.63 -6.00 -1.58
N ALA A 134 -8.95 -4.95 -2.32
CA ALA A 134 -10.33 -4.47 -2.48
C ALA A 134 -11.22 -5.51 -3.16
N LYS A 135 -10.68 -6.28 -4.13
CA LYS A 135 -11.39 -7.35 -4.83
C LYS A 135 -11.64 -8.56 -3.92
N GLU A 136 -10.60 -9.03 -3.23
CA GLU A 136 -10.65 -10.29 -2.48
C GLU A 136 -11.30 -10.13 -1.10
N LEU A 137 -11.10 -9.00 -0.42
CA LEU A 137 -11.56 -8.81 0.95
C LEU A 137 -12.74 -7.83 1.09
N GLY A 138 -13.02 -7.01 0.08
CA GLY A 138 -14.13 -6.05 0.10
C GLY A 138 -14.06 -5.00 1.22
N SER A 139 -15.15 -4.28 1.42
CA SER A 139 -15.31 -3.29 2.50
C SER A 139 -15.62 -3.95 3.83
N ARG A 140 -15.20 -3.34 4.94
CA ARG A 140 -15.60 -3.77 6.30
C ARG A 140 -16.79 -3.01 6.84
N LYS A 141 -16.95 -1.77 6.41
CA LYS A 141 -18.00 -0.84 6.82
C LYS A 141 -18.39 -0.02 5.59
N ASP A 142 -19.08 1.07 5.79
CA ASP A 142 -19.53 1.98 4.72
C ASP A 142 -18.38 2.78 4.07
N LEU A 143 -17.13 2.37 4.29
CA LEU A 143 -15.93 3.00 3.73
C LEU A 143 -15.39 2.21 2.53
N PRO A 144 -14.77 2.89 1.54
CA PRO A 144 -14.06 2.23 0.47
C PRO A 144 -12.98 1.30 1.05
N PRO A 145 -12.82 0.07 0.51
CA PRO A 145 -11.80 -0.85 1.00
C PRO A 145 -10.37 -0.38 0.67
N TYR A 146 -10.22 0.50 -0.32
CA TYR A 146 -8.96 1.03 -0.79
C TYR A 146 -9.04 2.56 -0.98
N VAL A 147 -8.16 3.30 -0.31
CA VAL A 147 -8.08 4.77 -0.37
C VAL A 147 -6.67 5.20 -0.77
N ALA A 148 -6.58 6.21 -1.64
CA ALA A 148 -5.33 6.84 -2.04
C ALA A 148 -5.24 8.30 -1.53
N ILE A 149 -4.13 8.68 -0.92
CA ILE A 149 -3.89 10.01 -0.31
C ILE A 149 -2.71 10.72 -1.00
N PRO A 150 -2.88 11.96 -1.41
CA PRO A 150 -4.13 12.74 -1.49
C PRO A 150 -5.00 12.31 -2.68
N THR A 151 -4.41 11.75 -3.71
CA THR A 151 -5.06 11.28 -4.94
C THR A 151 -4.43 9.98 -5.42
N PRO A 152 -5.13 9.20 -6.26
CA PRO A 152 -4.50 8.07 -6.94
C PRO A 152 -3.25 8.51 -7.69
N PHE A 153 -2.20 7.72 -7.57
CA PHE A 153 -0.94 7.96 -8.26
C PHE A 153 -0.62 6.79 -9.22
N ARG A 154 0.49 6.89 -9.92
CA ARG A 154 0.87 5.89 -10.93
C ARG A 154 0.80 4.47 -10.38
N SER A 155 0.18 3.58 -11.15
CA SER A 155 0.03 2.14 -10.87
C SER A 155 -0.84 1.77 -9.66
N THR A 156 -1.58 2.72 -9.05
CA THR A 156 -2.54 2.41 -7.99
C THR A 156 -3.90 1.92 -8.52
N GLY A 157 -4.10 1.91 -9.83
CA GLY A 157 -5.35 1.53 -10.47
C GLY A 157 -5.67 0.03 -10.38
N SER A 158 -6.86 -0.30 -10.87
CA SER A 158 -7.41 -1.66 -10.87
C SER A 158 -6.79 -2.59 -11.92
N GLY A 159 -6.01 -2.07 -12.87
CA GLY A 159 -5.42 -2.88 -13.94
C GLY A 159 -6.49 -3.61 -14.74
N TYR A 160 -6.32 -4.94 -14.92
CA TYR A 160 -7.31 -5.80 -15.60
C TYR A 160 -8.55 -6.12 -14.76
N LEU A 161 -8.59 -5.70 -13.49
CA LEU A 161 -9.80 -5.84 -12.68
C LEU A 161 -10.78 -4.71 -13.00
N SER A 162 -12.09 -4.94 -12.69
CA SER A 162 -13.08 -3.88 -12.80
C SER A 162 -12.67 -2.61 -12.04
N PHE A 163 -12.94 -1.46 -12.61
CA PHE A 163 -12.68 -0.13 -12.03
C PHE A 163 -13.25 0.04 -10.61
N LYS A 164 -14.30 -0.69 -10.24
CA LYS A 164 -14.90 -0.69 -8.90
C LYS A 164 -13.94 -1.07 -7.78
N HIS A 165 -12.82 -1.76 -8.10
CA HIS A 165 -11.78 -2.16 -7.16
C HIS A 165 -10.62 -1.16 -7.09
N GLY A 166 -10.67 -0.09 -7.88
CA GLY A 166 -9.69 1.00 -7.83
C GLY A 166 -9.75 1.81 -6.53
N PRO A 167 -8.73 2.66 -6.27
CA PRO A 167 -8.68 3.47 -5.07
C PRO A 167 -9.70 4.62 -5.10
N PHE A 168 -10.28 4.90 -3.93
CA PHE A 168 -10.95 6.17 -3.68
C PHE A 168 -9.89 7.24 -3.37
N GLY A 169 -9.86 8.33 -4.13
CA GLY A 169 -8.96 9.46 -3.87
C GLY A 169 -9.63 10.54 -3.03
N LEU A 170 -8.89 11.17 -2.12
CA LEU A 170 -9.45 12.28 -1.32
C LEU A 170 -9.77 13.52 -2.18
N GLY A 171 -9.03 13.73 -3.25
CA GLY A 171 -9.20 14.85 -4.17
C GLY A 171 -8.66 16.19 -3.66
N SER A 172 -8.15 16.22 -2.43
CA SER A 172 -7.50 17.40 -1.82
C SER A 172 -6.42 16.98 -0.83
N ASN A 173 -5.52 17.90 -0.51
CA ASN A 173 -4.40 17.65 0.39
C ASN A 173 -4.81 17.77 1.86
N PRO A 174 -4.61 16.73 2.70
CA PRO A 174 -4.93 16.77 4.13
C PRO A 174 -4.24 17.88 4.91
N GLU A 175 -3.08 18.32 4.47
CA GLU A 175 -2.31 19.43 5.05
C GLU A 175 -2.87 20.83 4.72
N SER A 176 -3.83 20.92 3.80
CA SER A 176 -4.42 22.20 3.39
C SER A 176 -5.32 22.77 4.51
N PRO A 177 -5.26 24.09 4.79
CA PRO A 177 -6.18 24.73 5.75
C PRO A 177 -7.66 24.53 5.41
N ASN A 178 -7.99 24.42 4.12
CA ASN A 178 -9.36 24.23 3.62
C ASN A 178 -9.56 22.76 3.18
N PHE A 179 -8.92 21.81 3.84
CA PHE A 179 -9.08 20.41 3.50
C PHE A 179 -10.55 19.99 3.58
N SER A 180 -11.03 19.44 2.48
CA SER A 180 -12.32 18.76 2.41
C SER A 180 -12.19 17.62 1.40
N VAL A 181 -12.83 16.51 1.70
CA VAL A 181 -12.89 15.41 0.72
C VAL A 181 -13.97 15.75 -0.29
N ARG A 182 -13.60 15.68 -1.58
CA ARG A 182 -14.52 15.98 -2.67
C ARG A 182 -15.73 15.03 -2.59
N ASP A 183 -16.91 15.58 -2.82
CA ASP A 183 -18.18 14.85 -2.93
C ASP A 183 -18.66 14.14 -1.65
N LEU A 184 -18.14 14.47 -0.47
CA LEU A 184 -18.67 14.03 0.82
C LEU A 184 -19.79 14.92 1.39
N SER A 185 -20.12 16.02 0.72
CA SER A 185 -21.23 16.88 1.07
C SER A 185 -22.36 16.76 0.06
N LEU A 186 -23.61 16.75 0.54
CA LEU A 186 -24.75 16.89 -0.36
C LEU A 186 -24.66 18.22 -1.11
N PRO A 187 -24.95 18.22 -2.44
CA PRO A 187 -25.06 19.47 -3.19
C PRO A 187 -25.98 20.46 -2.50
N SER A 188 -25.66 21.74 -2.55
CA SER A 188 -26.47 22.80 -1.94
C SER A 188 -27.93 22.69 -2.42
N GLY A 189 -28.89 22.64 -1.47
CA GLY A 189 -30.32 22.49 -1.74
C GLY A 189 -30.84 21.03 -1.83
N LEU A 190 -29.99 20.03 -1.64
CA LEU A 190 -30.40 18.64 -1.46
C LEU A 190 -30.33 18.25 0.04
N ASN A 191 -31.47 17.80 0.59
CA ASN A 191 -31.49 17.15 1.89
C ASN A 191 -31.41 15.62 1.73
N ALA A 192 -31.15 14.89 2.82
CA ALA A 192 -31.00 13.43 2.82
C ALA A 192 -32.24 12.70 2.28
N GLU A 193 -33.45 13.19 2.53
CA GLU A 193 -34.70 12.59 2.05
C GLU A 193 -34.86 12.72 0.53
N ARG A 194 -34.59 13.91 -0.01
CA ARG A 194 -34.62 14.14 -1.47
C ARG A 194 -33.55 13.33 -2.19
N PHE A 195 -32.41 13.17 -1.55
CA PHE A 195 -31.32 12.36 -2.09
C PHE A 195 -31.69 10.85 -2.09
N ALA A 196 -32.29 10.35 -1.00
CA ALA A 196 -32.80 8.97 -0.90
C ALA A 196 -33.91 8.69 -1.92
N SER A 197 -34.81 9.65 -2.12
CA SER A 197 -35.89 9.54 -3.14
C SER A 197 -35.32 9.49 -4.56
N ARG A 198 -34.32 10.29 -4.88
CA ARG A 198 -33.58 10.23 -6.17
C ARG A 198 -32.90 8.89 -6.38
N LYS A 199 -32.30 8.30 -5.35
CA LYS A 199 -31.70 6.95 -5.40
C LYS A 199 -32.76 5.90 -5.78
N LYS A 200 -33.94 5.95 -5.15
CA LYS A 200 -35.03 5.00 -5.44
C LYS A 200 -35.55 5.14 -6.86
N ILE A 201 -35.70 6.37 -7.36
CA ILE A 201 -36.11 6.61 -8.75
C ILE A 201 -35.05 6.11 -9.72
N ARG A 202 -33.76 6.41 -9.43
CA ARG A 202 -32.64 5.97 -10.26
C ARG A 202 -32.52 4.45 -10.29
N SER A 203 -32.62 3.72 -9.16
CA SER A 203 -32.57 2.27 -9.16
C SER A 203 -33.66 1.62 -10.04
N ILE A 204 -34.85 2.21 -10.12
CA ILE A 204 -35.92 1.74 -10.99
C ILE A 204 -35.55 1.96 -12.47
N VAL A 205 -34.94 3.09 -12.80
CA VAL A 205 -34.48 3.42 -14.15
C VAL A 205 -33.28 2.52 -14.54
N ASP A 206 -32.32 2.36 -13.62
CA ASP A 206 -31.11 1.55 -13.83
C ASP A 206 -31.46 0.06 -13.97
N ASP A 207 -32.43 -0.48 -13.22
CA ASP A 207 -32.98 -1.84 -13.41
C ASP A 207 -33.62 -2.04 -14.78
N TYR A 208 -34.20 -1.01 -15.34
CA TYR A 208 -34.75 -1.05 -16.69
C TYR A 208 -33.67 -1.06 -17.78
N PHE A 209 -32.68 -0.19 -17.65
CA PHE A 209 -31.57 -0.06 -18.60
C PHE A 209 -30.52 -1.16 -18.47
N SER A 210 -30.26 -1.70 -17.25
CA SER A 210 -29.32 -2.80 -17.03
C SER A 210 -29.66 -4.09 -17.78
N LYS A 211 -30.91 -4.20 -18.23
CA LYS A 211 -31.36 -5.31 -19.08
C LYS A 211 -31.00 -5.12 -20.55
N LEU A 212 -30.60 -3.92 -20.96
CA LEU A 212 -30.37 -3.56 -22.36
C LEU A 212 -28.88 -3.52 -22.75
N GLU A 213 -27.99 -3.00 -21.89
CA GLU A 213 -26.53 -2.98 -22.16
C GLU A 213 -25.74 -2.98 -20.83
N ARG A 214 -25.08 -4.09 -20.51
CA ARG A 214 -24.08 -4.15 -19.43
C ARG A 214 -22.69 -3.93 -19.99
N ASN A 215 -22.03 -2.88 -19.48
CA ASN A 215 -20.64 -2.64 -19.74
C ASN A 215 -19.94 -2.31 -18.40
N ASP A 216 -18.70 -2.82 -18.21
CA ASP A 216 -17.93 -2.69 -16.96
C ASP A 216 -17.77 -1.23 -16.49
N GLN A 217 -17.73 -0.26 -17.41
CA GLN A 217 -17.64 1.16 -17.08
C GLN A 217 -18.93 1.69 -16.43
N LEU A 218 -20.10 1.25 -16.87
CA LEU A 218 -21.38 1.62 -16.27
C LEU A 218 -21.57 0.97 -14.91
N ASP A 219 -21.25 -0.33 -14.76
CA ASP A 219 -21.29 -1.05 -13.49
C ASP A 219 -20.31 -0.44 -12.47
N ALA A 220 -19.14 0.04 -12.92
CA ALA A 220 -18.19 0.75 -12.10
C ALA A 220 -18.70 2.12 -11.67
N MET A 221 -19.27 2.92 -12.57
CA MET A 221 -19.90 4.20 -12.24
C MET A 221 -20.98 4.04 -11.17
N ASP A 222 -21.86 3.04 -11.33
CA ASP A 222 -22.90 2.75 -10.34
C ASP A 222 -22.31 2.35 -8.99
N SER A 223 -21.26 1.55 -8.97
CA SER A 223 -20.52 1.18 -7.78
C SER A 223 -19.87 2.41 -7.09
N PHE A 224 -19.29 3.35 -7.84
CA PHE A 224 -18.74 4.59 -7.31
C PHE A 224 -19.82 5.50 -6.71
N TYR A 225 -20.97 5.62 -7.38
CA TYR A 225 -22.11 6.38 -6.85
C TYR A 225 -22.67 5.78 -5.58
N LEU A 226 -22.79 4.45 -5.50
CA LEU A 226 -23.25 3.77 -4.28
C LEU A 226 -22.27 3.98 -3.12
N LYS A 227 -20.97 3.84 -3.36
CA LYS A 227 -19.93 4.11 -2.35
C LYS A 227 -19.91 5.57 -1.90
N ALA A 228 -20.05 6.51 -2.83
CA ALA A 228 -20.18 7.93 -2.49
C ALA A 228 -21.45 8.20 -1.67
N TYR A 229 -22.55 7.54 -2.01
CA TYR A 229 -23.79 7.63 -1.25
C TYR A 229 -23.64 7.09 0.18
N ASP A 230 -23.04 5.91 0.33
CA ASP A 230 -22.82 5.27 1.63
C ASP A 230 -21.92 6.17 2.52
N LEU A 231 -20.85 6.75 1.93
CA LEU A 231 -19.99 7.74 2.59
C LEU A 231 -20.76 9.00 3.02
N ILE A 232 -21.61 9.54 2.16
CA ILE A 232 -22.42 10.75 2.45
C ILE A 232 -23.46 10.45 3.52
N SER A 233 -24.03 9.26 3.51
CA SER A 233 -25.15 8.86 4.38
C SER A 233 -24.70 8.40 5.76
N SER A 234 -23.46 7.92 5.93
CA SER A 234 -22.92 7.45 7.20
C SER A 234 -22.13 8.56 7.90
N PRO A 235 -22.61 9.10 9.05
CA PRO A 235 -21.87 10.07 9.85
C PRO A 235 -20.50 9.53 10.30
N GLU A 236 -20.43 8.25 10.62
CA GLU A 236 -19.22 7.55 11.05
C GLU A 236 -18.17 7.51 9.92
N ALA A 237 -18.62 7.20 8.70
CA ALA A 237 -17.75 7.20 7.53
C ALA A 237 -17.21 8.60 7.22
N ARG A 238 -18.06 9.63 7.28
CA ARG A 238 -17.61 11.03 7.10
C ARG A 238 -16.61 11.44 8.17
N SER A 239 -16.89 11.07 9.42
CA SER A 239 -16.02 11.40 10.56
C SER A 239 -14.59 10.88 10.38
N ALA A 240 -14.38 9.80 9.64
CA ALA A 240 -13.04 9.26 9.36
C ALA A 240 -12.14 10.28 8.65
N PHE A 241 -12.73 11.18 7.84
CA PHE A 241 -11.99 12.16 7.04
C PHE A 241 -11.84 13.53 7.74
N GLU A 242 -12.43 13.74 8.91
CA GLU A 242 -12.42 15.02 9.63
C GLU A 242 -11.19 15.09 10.56
N LEU A 243 -10.08 15.63 10.08
CA LEU A 243 -8.82 15.76 10.84
C LEU A 243 -8.93 16.72 12.03
N ASP A 244 -9.83 17.67 11.97
CA ASP A 244 -10.10 18.65 13.02
C ASP A 244 -10.74 18.04 14.27
N LYS A 245 -11.30 16.84 14.16
CA LYS A 245 -11.78 16.06 15.32
C LYS A 245 -10.64 15.48 16.16
N GLU A 246 -9.42 15.43 15.64
CA GLU A 246 -8.27 15.00 16.42
C GLU A 246 -7.78 16.12 17.35
N PRO A 247 -7.35 15.78 18.57
CA PRO A 247 -6.76 16.75 19.48
C PRO A 247 -5.62 17.52 18.82
N GLN A 248 -5.59 18.84 18.99
CA GLN A 248 -4.56 19.70 18.40
C GLN A 248 -3.14 19.22 18.75
N LYS A 249 -2.92 18.81 20.01
CA LYS A 249 -1.64 18.24 20.47
C LYS A 249 -1.19 17.04 19.66
N LEU A 250 -2.13 16.16 19.26
CA LEU A 250 -1.81 14.98 18.43
C LEU A 250 -1.49 15.41 17.00
N ARG A 251 -2.27 16.32 16.42
CA ARG A 251 -2.00 16.86 15.07
C ARG A 251 -0.62 17.50 14.99
N GLU A 252 -0.21 18.25 16.01
CA GLU A 252 1.11 18.87 16.13
C GLU A 252 2.21 17.83 16.37
N ALA A 253 1.93 16.74 17.09
CA ALA A 253 2.86 15.63 17.26
C ALA A 253 3.18 14.95 15.93
N TYR A 254 2.18 14.70 15.09
CA TYR A 254 2.38 14.23 13.72
C TYR A 254 3.10 15.28 12.85
N GLY A 255 2.84 16.55 13.05
CA GLY A 255 3.32 17.67 12.26
C GLY A 255 2.24 18.29 11.37
N MET A 256 2.15 19.63 11.39
CA MET A 256 1.20 20.42 10.57
C MET A 256 1.76 20.65 9.15
N ASN A 257 2.12 19.54 8.46
CA ASN A 257 2.72 19.51 7.14
C ASN A 257 2.24 18.28 6.36
N ALA A 258 2.68 18.13 5.11
CA ALA A 258 2.25 17.04 4.23
C ALA A 258 2.51 15.65 4.82
N ALA A 259 3.70 15.40 5.38
CA ALA A 259 3.99 14.10 6.00
C ALA A 259 3.03 13.82 7.17
N GLY A 260 2.95 14.76 8.11
CA GLY A 260 2.15 14.59 9.34
C GLY A 260 0.67 14.40 9.08
N GLN A 261 0.05 15.29 8.31
CA GLN A 261 -1.41 15.26 8.11
C GLN A 261 -1.85 14.10 7.19
N ARG A 262 -1.02 13.67 6.22
CA ARG A 262 -1.30 12.49 5.40
C ARG A 262 -1.19 11.20 6.22
N LEU A 263 -0.18 11.06 7.08
CA LEU A 263 -0.03 9.90 7.97
C LEU A 263 -1.12 9.84 9.04
N LEU A 264 -1.52 10.96 9.61
CA LEU A 264 -2.66 11.03 10.54
C LEU A 264 -3.97 10.63 9.84
N MET A 265 -4.19 11.10 8.61
CA MET A 265 -5.35 10.69 7.80
C MET A 265 -5.33 9.17 7.57
N ALA A 266 -4.19 8.59 7.21
CA ALA A 266 -4.06 7.14 6.99
C ALA A 266 -4.41 6.36 8.27
N ARG A 267 -3.94 6.79 9.45
CA ARG A 267 -4.29 6.18 10.74
C ARG A 267 -5.80 6.22 10.99
N ARG A 268 -6.44 7.38 10.79
CA ARG A 268 -7.89 7.52 10.98
C ARG A 268 -8.69 6.60 10.06
N LEU A 269 -8.28 6.49 8.81
CA LEU A 269 -8.94 5.63 7.83
C LEU A 269 -8.87 4.14 8.21
N VAL A 270 -7.70 3.66 8.64
CA VAL A 270 -7.58 2.24 9.07
C VAL A 270 -8.32 1.99 10.39
N GLU A 271 -8.32 2.94 11.33
CA GLU A 271 -9.11 2.88 12.56
C GLU A 271 -10.62 2.79 12.25
N SER A 272 -11.08 3.49 11.22
CA SER A 272 -12.46 3.47 10.77
C SER A 272 -12.84 2.24 9.94
N GLY A 273 -11.85 1.40 9.53
CA GLY A 273 -12.10 0.13 8.87
C GLY A 273 -11.67 0.05 7.40
N VAL A 274 -10.97 1.07 6.85
CA VAL A 274 -10.35 0.98 5.53
C VAL A 274 -9.26 -0.09 5.55
N ARG A 275 -9.30 -1.02 4.59
CA ARG A 275 -8.35 -2.15 4.54
C ARG A 275 -7.00 -1.78 3.98
N PHE A 276 -6.97 -0.90 2.99
CA PHE A 276 -5.74 -0.54 2.30
C PHE A 276 -5.69 0.97 2.05
N VAL A 277 -4.66 1.62 2.56
CA VAL A 277 -4.38 3.03 2.33
C VAL A 277 -3.03 3.15 1.63
N ALA A 278 -3.00 3.74 0.44
CA ALA A 278 -1.78 4.11 -0.24
C ALA A 278 -1.59 5.62 -0.20
N LEU A 279 -0.48 6.10 0.31
CA LEU A 279 -0.18 7.52 0.31
C LEU A 279 1.18 7.82 -0.32
N THR A 280 1.26 8.96 -0.99
CA THR A 280 2.53 9.47 -1.51
C THR A 280 3.12 10.52 -0.58
N TYR A 281 4.43 10.40 -0.36
CA TYR A 281 5.26 11.46 0.17
C TYR A 281 6.55 11.50 -0.66
N GLY A 282 6.71 12.49 -1.51
CA GLY A 282 7.66 12.40 -2.61
C GLY A 282 8.63 13.54 -2.71
N GLY A 283 9.35 13.52 -3.85
CA GLY A 283 10.37 14.48 -4.19
C GLY A 283 11.78 14.00 -3.88
N PHE A 284 12.00 12.68 -3.77
CA PHE A 284 13.31 12.09 -3.45
C PHE A 284 14.21 11.90 -4.68
N ASP A 285 13.89 12.49 -5.82
CA ASP A 285 14.69 12.42 -7.05
C ASP A 285 15.92 13.37 -6.99
N HIS A 286 16.83 13.08 -6.07
CA HIS A 286 17.93 13.97 -5.71
C HIS A 286 19.19 13.72 -6.55
N HIS A 287 19.16 14.12 -7.83
CA HIS A 287 20.31 14.11 -8.72
C HIS A 287 21.36 15.17 -8.38
N THR A 288 21.02 16.13 -7.53
CA THR A 288 21.89 17.23 -7.10
C THR A 288 21.72 17.51 -5.61
N ASN A 289 22.76 18.01 -4.94
CA ASN A 289 22.71 18.55 -3.58
C ASN A 289 21.90 17.67 -2.59
N ILE A 290 22.26 16.36 -2.52
CA ILE A 290 21.48 15.38 -1.78
C ILE A 290 21.35 15.74 -0.29
N GLU A 291 22.39 16.33 0.32
CA GLU A 291 22.39 16.69 1.74
C GLU A 291 21.22 17.63 2.10
N ASN A 292 21.13 18.76 1.42
CA ASN A 292 20.07 19.73 1.72
C ASN A 292 18.67 19.22 1.32
N ASN A 293 18.59 18.49 0.21
CA ASN A 293 17.32 18.00 -0.29
C ASN A 293 16.75 16.90 0.59
N ILE A 294 17.58 15.92 1.01
CA ILE A 294 17.12 14.81 1.85
C ILE A 294 16.78 15.30 3.28
N ASN A 295 17.57 16.24 3.84
CA ASN A 295 17.29 16.83 5.16
C ASN A 295 15.91 17.48 5.18
N ARG A 296 15.62 18.33 4.20
CA ARG A 296 14.33 19.03 4.10
C ARG A 296 13.13 18.07 4.02
N GLN A 297 13.31 16.89 3.43
CA GLN A 297 12.22 15.93 3.24
C GLN A 297 12.13 14.89 4.33
N LEU A 298 13.25 14.33 4.79
CA LEU A 298 13.23 13.29 5.82
C LEU A 298 12.93 13.83 7.21
N GLU A 299 13.31 15.06 7.55
CA GLU A 299 13.07 15.59 8.89
C GLU A 299 11.58 15.67 9.27
N PRO A 300 10.67 16.22 8.42
CA PRO A 300 9.24 16.15 8.72
C PRO A 300 8.69 14.73 8.71
N PHE A 301 9.17 13.88 7.80
CA PHE A 301 8.75 12.49 7.68
C PHE A 301 9.14 11.68 8.92
N ASP A 302 10.37 11.80 9.40
CA ASP A 302 10.90 11.08 10.56
C ASP A 302 10.02 11.27 11.80
N LYS A 303 9.67 12.53 12.09
CA LYS A 303 8.75 12.85 13.19
C LYS A 303 7.37 12.24 12.99
N ALA A 304 6.80 12.41 11.79
CA ALA A 304 5.47 11.94 11.47
C ALA A 304 5.36 10.41 11.50
N TYR A 305 6.35 9.71 10.94
CA TYR A 305 6.39 8.24 10.92
C TYR A 305 6.56 7.64 12.32
N ALA A 306 7.49 8.15 13.10
CA ALA A 306 7.67 7.70 14.49
C ALA A 306 6.41 7.94 15.33
N THR A 307 5.71 9.06 15.11
CA THR A 307 4.43 9.34 15.76
C THR A 307 3.36 8.35 15.32
N LEU A 308 3.26 8.02 14.02
CA LEU A 308 2.31 7.03 13.51
C LEU A 308 2.51 5.66 14.17
N ILE A 309 3.77 5.17 14.22
CA ILE A 309 4.07 3.86 14.81
C ILE A 309 3.74 3.84 16.30
N THR A 310 4.04 4.93 17.01
CA THR A 310 3.71 5.06 18.44
C THR A 310 2.20 5.13 18.66
N ASP A 311 1.47 5.97 17.91
CA ASP A 311 0.02 6.13 18.02
C ASP A 311 -0.73 4.81 17.71
N LEU A 312 -0.30 4.07 16.69
CA LEU A 312 -0.84 2.74 16.38
C LEU A 312 -0.56 1.73 17.50
N ALA A 313 0.63 1.76 18.10
CA ALA A 313 1.00 0.88 19.21
C ALA A 313 0.19 1.21 20.47
N ASP A 314 0.10 2.48 20.84
CA ASP A 314 -0.62 2.95 22.02
C ASP A 314 -2.13 2.66 21.95
N ARG A 315 -2.69 2.61 20.72
CA ARG A 315 -4.08 2.21 20.46
C ARG A 315 -4.28 0.69 20.35
N GLY A 316 -3.23 -0.11 20.44
CA GLY A 316 -3.30 -1.56 20.24
C GLY A 316 -3.60 -1.96 18.79
N MET A 317 -3.39 -1.07 17.83
CA MET A 317 -3.70 -1.29 16.41
C MET A 317 -2.50 -1.78 15.58
N LEU A 318 -1.27 -1.63 16.10
CA LEU A 318 -0.06 -1.91 15.33
C LEU A 318 0.04 -3.40 14.94
N ASP A 319 -0.33 -4.30 15.82
CA ASP A 319 -0.28 -5.75 15.52
C ASP A 319 -1.22 -6.16 14.38
N GLU A 320 -2.30 -5.41 14.13
CA GLU A 320 -3.28 -5.64 13.07
C GLU A 320 -3.12 -4.69 11.87
N THR A 321 -2.15 -3.78 11.89
CA THR A 321 -1.91 -2.80 10.83
C THR A 321 -0.49 -2.95 10.30
N LEU A 322 -0.36 -3.39 9.05
CA LEU A 322 0.92 -3.43 8.35
C LEU A 322 1.23 -2.05 7.77
N VAL A 323 2.26 -1.39 8.30
CA VAL A 323 2.76 -0.11 7.79
C VAL A 323 4.02 -0.38 6.98
N ILE A 324 4.03 0.06 5.72
CA ILE A 324 5.12 -0.15 4.77
C ILE A 324 5.67 1.20 4.32
N VAL A 325 6.96 1.43 4.47
CA VAL A 325 7.70 2.53 3.84
C VAL A 325 8.45 1.96 2.65
N THR A 326 8.12 2.41 1.45
CA THR A 326 8.71 1.91 0.20
C THR A 326 8.99 3.01 -0.80
N THR A 327 9.80 2.71 -1.79
CA THR A 327 10.16 3.59 -2.91
C THR A 327 10.31 2.75 -4.18
N GLU A 328 10.43 3.37 -5.35
CA GLU A 328 10.53 2.65 -6.61
C GLU A 328 11.89 2.00 -6.87
N PHE A 329 12.98 2.57 -6.33
CA PHE A 329 14.36 2.06 -6.41
C PHE A 329 15.27 2.86 -5.46
N GLY A 330 16.53 2.46 -5.36
CA GLY A 330 17.57 3.16 -4.62
C GLY A 330 18.30 4.21 -5.46
N ARG A 331 19.43 4.66 -4.92
CA ARG A 331 20.30 5.66 -5.55
C ARG A 331 21.71 5.12 -5.69
N THR A 332 22.46 5.64 -6.69
CA THR A 332 23.84 5.20 -6.96
C THR A 332 24.70 5.18 -5.69
N PRO A 333 25.53 4.14 -5.53
CA PRO A 333 26.42 4.02 -4.37
C PRO A 333 27.32 5.23 -4.21
N LYS A 334 27.91 5.69 -5.31
CA LYS A 334 28.80 6.85 -5.33
C LYS A 334 28.03 8.13 -5.63
N ILE A 335 28.34 9.19 -4.87
CA ILE A 335 27.86 10.55 -5.12
C ILE A 335 28.39 11.03 -6.45
N ASN A 336 27.51 11.62 -7.29
CA ASN A 336 27.86 12.17 -8.58
C ASN A 336 28.50 13.57 -8.48
N ASN A 337 28.97 14.11 -9.62
CA ASN A 337 29.67 15.40 -9.65
C ASN A 337 28.80 16.61 -9.24
N ASN A 338 27.47 16.43 -9.17
CA ASN A 338 26.52 17.47 -8.74
C ASN A 338 26.14 17.33 -7.26
N ALA A 339 26.94 16.56 -6.48
CA ALA A 339 26.66 16.24 -5.08
C ALA A 339 25.28 15.59 -4.89
N GLY A 340 24.82 14.79 -5.85
CA GLY A 340 23.59 14.00 -5.81
C GLY A 340 23.87 12.53 -6.07
N ARG A 341 22.78 11.77 -6.28
CA ARG A 341 22.84 10.37 -6.67
C ARG A 341 21.85 10.09 -7.79
N ASP A 342 22.24 9.25 -8.74
CA ASP A 342 21.39 8.85 -9.86
C ASP A 342 20.58 7.58 -9.52
N HIS A 343 19.75 7.09 -10.44
CA HIS A 343 18.89 5.93 -10.21
C HIS A 343 19.70 4.63 -10.09
N TRP A 344 19.37 3.81 -9.09
CA TRP A 344 20.05 2.55 -8.83
C TRP A 344 19.08 1.48 -8.29
N PRO A 345 18.56 0.60 -9.17
CA PRO A 345 17.57 -0.41 -8.75
C PRO A 345 18.20 -1.68 -8.14
N GLN A 346 19.52 -1.80 -8.18
CA GLN A 346 20.22 -3.04 -7.79
C GLN A 346 20.13 -3.31 -6.30
N VAL A 347 20.04 -2.25 -5.46
CA VAL A 347 19.79 -2.39 -4.04
C VAL A 347 19.15 -1.12 -3.48
N PHE A 348 18.20 -1.30 -2.58
CA PHE A 348 17.59 -0.22 -1.80
C PHE A 348 16.97 -0.76 -0.51
N SER A 349 16.56 0.16 0.36
CA SER A 349 15.97 -0.20 1.63
C SER A 349 14.49 0.17 1.69
N ILE A 350 13.72 -0.72 2.30
CA ILE A 350 12.32 -0.50 2.66
C ILE A 350 12.13 -0.85 4.14
N ALA A 351 11.02 -0.43 4.74
CA ALA A 351 10.69 -0.78 6.12
C ALA A 351 9.26 -1.27 6.25
N MET A 352 9.04 -2.22 7.15
CA MET A 352 7.72 -2.75 7.50
C MET A 352 7.54 -2.71 9.01
N SER A 353 6.35 -2.33 9.50
CA SER A 353 6.04 -2.29 10.92
C SER A 353 4.67 -2.89 11.18
N GLY A 354 4.53 -3.65 12.26
CA GLY A 354 3.25 -4.23 12.66
C GLY A 354 2.73 -5.31 11.74
N GLY A 355 1.41 -5.57 11.80
CA GLY A 355 0.71 -6.50 10.91
C GLY A 355 1.28 -7.92 10.85
N GLY A 356 1.99 -8.38 11.89
CA GLY A 356 2.61 -9.70 11.93
C GLY A 356 4.08 -9.74 11.46
N THR A 357 4.71 -8.58 11.16
CA THR A 357 6.16 -8.51 10.93
C THR A 357 6.92 -8.50 12.26
N LYS A 358 8.15 -8.99 12.26
CA LYS A 358 9.05 -8.91 13.42
C LYS A 358 9.35 -7.44 13.74
N GLY A 359 9.53 -7.13 15.02
CA GLY A 359 10.08 -5.86 15.45
C GLY A 359 11.58 -5.97 15.75
N GLY A 360 12.32 -4.87 15.58
CA GLY A 360 13.73 -4.82 15.88
C GLY A 360 14.62 -5.68 14.97
N TYR A 361 14.20 -5.95 13.74
CA TYR A 361 14.86 -6.87 12.83
C TYR A 361 15.36 -6.17 11.57
N ILE A 362 16.60 -6.47 11.18
CA ILE A 362 17.16 -6.10 9.89
C ILE A 362 17.22 -7.36 9.02
N HIS A 363 16.59 -7.31 7.86
CA HIS A 363 16.60 -8.37 6.87
C HIS A 363 17.56 -8.04 5.74
N GLY A 364 18.49 -8.96 5.50
CA GLY A 364 19.49 -8.84 4.47
C GLY A 364 20.47 -7.68 4.67
N THR A 365 21.51 -7.67 3.87
CA THR A 365 22.53 -6.62 3.86
C THR A 365 22.83 -6.20 2.43
N SER A 366 23.21 -4.95 2.24
CA SER A 366 23.91 -4.52 1.05
C SER A 366 25.42 -4.58 1.28
N ASP A 367 26.19 -4.68 0.21
CA ASP A 367 27.66 -4.71 0.27
C ASP A 367 28.24 -3.46 0.98
N PRO A 368 29.55 -3.43 1.33
CA PRO A 368 30.15 -2.34 2.08
C PRO A 368 29.99 -0.95 1.46
N THR A 369 29.71 -0.87 0.15
CA THR A 369 29.49 0.38 -0.58
C THR A 369 28.02 0.69 -0.85
N GLY A 370 27.11 -0.25 -0.55
CA GLY A 370 25.69 -0.13 -0.84
C GLY A 370 25.39 -0.23 -2.33
N SER A 371 26.11 -1.10 -3.05
CA SER A 371 25.97 -1.27 -4.50
C SER A 371 25.05 -2.41 -4.91
N PHE A 372 25.12 -3.53 -4.18
CA PHE A 372 24.36 -4.75 -4.45
C PHE A 372 23.93 -5.42 -3.14
N PRO A 373 22.89 -6.27 -3.17
CA PRO A 373 22.63 -7.14 -2.04
C PRO A 373 23.83 -8.09 -1.82
N GLU A 374 24.31 -8.17 -0.59
CA GLU A 374 25.37 -9.08 -0.18
C GLU A 374 24.79 -10.36 0.42
N ASP A 375 23.71 -10.22 1.19
CA ASP A 375 23.06 -11.30 1.90
C ASP A 375 21.54 -11.17 1.83
N ASP A 376 20.83 -12.32 1.81
CA ASP A 376 19.36 -12.42 1.79
C ASP A 376 18.68 -11.40 0.83
N PRO A 377 18.91 -11.46 -0.49
CA PRO A 377 18.31 -10.53 -1.44
C PRO A 377 16.78 -10.64 -1.40
N PHE A 378 16.11 -9.50 -1.24
CA PHE A 378 14.66 -9.41 -1.17
C PHE A 378 14.10 -8.85 -2.48
N THR A 379 13.38 -9.69 -3.23
CA THR A 379 12.87 -9.34 -4.55
C THR A 379 11.45 -8.76 -4.50
N VAL A 380 10.97 -8.24 -5.62
CA VAL A 380 9.57 -7.82 -5.78
C VAL A 380 8.60 -8.99 -5.53
N ASP A 381 8.98 -10.22 -5.90
CA ASP A 381 8.18 -11.41 -5.65
C ASP A 381 8.08 -11.71 -4.14
N ASN A 382 9.22 -11.64 -3.40
CA ASN A 382 9.20 -11.76 -1.93
C ASN A 382 8.32 -10.67 -1.29
N TYR A 383 8.46 -9.43 -1.74
CA TYR A 383 7.71 -8.29 -1.25
C TYR A 383 6.20 -8.50 -1.40
N ALA A 384 5.73 -8.79 -2.61
CA ALA A 384 4.30 -8.95 -2.89
C ALA A 384 3.72 -10.21 -2.21
N ALA A 385 4.40 -11.36 -2.30
CA ALA A 385 3.95 -12.60 -1.69
C ALA A 385 3.85 -12.48 -0.15
N THR A 386 4.82 -11.81 0.49
CA THR A 386 4.82 -11.61 1.93
C THR A 386 3.69 -10.67 2.37
N ILE A 387 3.42 -9.59 1.65
CA ILE A 387 2.30 -8.69 1.94
C ILE A 387 0.96 -9.43 1.84
N TYR A 388 0.73 -10.18 0.76
CA TYR A 388 -0.52 -10.93 0.60
C TYR A 388 -0.69 -11.99 1.69
N ASN A 389 0.37 -12.72 2.05
CA ASN A 389 0.35 -13.66 3.16
C ASN A 389 -0.02 -12.99 4.50
N LEU A 390 0.58 -11.83 4.80
CA LEU A 390 0.31 -11.09 6.04
C LEU A 390 -1.15 -10.64 6.13
N ILE A 391 -1.77 -10.25 5.01
CA ILE A 391 -3.17 -9.81 4.96
C ILE A 391 -4.18 -10.96 4.78
N GLY A 392 -3.70 -12.21 4.69
CA GLY A 392 -4.55 -13.41 4.60
C GLY A 392 -5.05 -13.73 3.19
N ILE A 393 -4.39 -13.23 2.16
CA ILE A 393 -4.65 -13.59 0.76
C ILE A 393 -3.59 -14.60 0.30
N ASP A 394 -4.03 -15.72 -0.26
CA ASP A 394 -3.09 -16.71 -0.82
C ASP A 394 -2.31 -16.11 -2.00
N PRO A 395 -0.98 -16.05 -1.93
CA PRO A 395 -0.17 -15.57 -3.04
C PRO A 395 -0.34 -16.37 -4.34
N ASN A 396 -0.78 -17.63 -4.27
CA ASN A 396 -1.09 -18.44 -5.46
C ASN A 396 -2.46 -18.15 -6.06
N ARG A 397 -3.23 -17.23 -5.47
CA ARG A 397 -4.55 -16.84 -5.97
C ARG A 397 -4.46 -16.40 -7.44
N GLU A 398 -5.39 -16.89 -8.25
CA GLU A 398 -5.58 -16.47 -9.63
C GLU A 398 -6.83 -15.59 -9.74
N LEU A 399 -6.70 -14.49 -10.46
CA LEU A 399 -7.79 -13.57 -10.80
C LEU A 399 -7.99 -13.57 -12.31
N MET A 400 -9.24 -13.46 -12.74
CA MET A 400 -9.58 -13.46 -14.16
C MET A 400 -9.34 -12.09 -14.76
N ALA A 401 -8.50 -12.04 -15.77
CA ALA A 401 -8.35 -10.89 -16.67
C ALA A 401 -9.35 -10.97 -17.83
N ASP A 402 -9.41 -9.92 -18.63
CA ASP A 402 -10.23 -9.84 -19.82
C ASP A 402 -10.04 -11.08 -20.73
N GLY A 403 -11.13 -11.54 -21.34
CA GLY A 403 -11.15 -12.77 -22.12
C GLY A 403 -11.09 -14.07 -21.31
N GLY A 404 -11.30 -14.01 -19.98
CA GLY A 404 -11.35 -15.19 -19.12
C GLY A 404 -9.99 -15.81 -18.82
N ARG A 405 -8.89 -15.07 -18.95
CA ARG A 405 -7.53 -15.55 -18.71
C ARG A 405 -7.20 -15.51 -17.20
N PRO A 406 -6.90 -16.65 -16.55
CA PRO A 406 -6.47 -16.67 -15.16
C PRO A 406 -5.04 -16.13 -15.04
N ILE A 407 -4.81 -15.20 -14.12
CA ILE A 407 -3.50 -14.60 -13.83
C ILE A 407 -3.27 -14.66 -12.33
N ARG A 408 -2.13 -15.17 -11.91
CA ARG A 408 -1.72 -15.16 -10.51
C ARG A 408 -1.57 -13.73 -10.00
N ILE A 409 -1.80 -13.52 -8.72
CA ILE A 409 -1.60 -12.20 -8.09
C ILE A 409 -0.13 -11.87 -7.83
N VAL A 410 0.75 -12.87 -7.83
CA VAL A 410 2.20 -12.72 -7.79
C VAL A 410 2.85 -13.63 -8.86
N ASN A 411 4.01 -13.22 -9.35
CA ASN A 411 4.76 -14.02 -10.32
C ASN A 411 5.29 -15.33 -9.69
N GLN A 412 5.88 -15.21 -8.47
CA GLN A 412 6.35 -16.37 -7.70
C GLN A 412 5.89 -16.24 -6.23
N ASN A 413 5.41 -17.35 -5.66
CA ASN A 413 5.07 -17.41 -4.24
C ASN A 413 6.32 -17.71 -3.40
N VAL A 414 7.06 -16.66 -3.08
CA VAL A 414 8.31 -16.70 -2.30
C VAL A 414 8.17 -15.82 -1.05
N ILE A 415 7.25 -16.22 -0.16
CA ILE A 415 7.08 -15.57 1.14
C ILE A 415 8.40 -15.61 1.91
N GLU A 416 8.79 -14.49 2.54
CA GLU A 416 10.00 -14.42 3.36
C GLU A 416 9.68 -14.70 4.85
N PRO A 417 9.94 -15.93 5.33
CA PRO A 417 9.56 -16.31 6.68
C PRO A 417 10.42 -15.63 7.76
N LYS A 418 11.63 -15.18 7.44
CA LYS A 418 12.55 -14.56 8.39
C LYS A 418 12.01 -13.26 8.97
N ILE A 419 11.13 -12.55 8.24
CA ILE A 419 10.54 -11.28 8.68
C ILE A 419 9.17 -11.45 9.36
N LEU A 420 8.63 -12.66 9.43
CA LEU A 420 7.34 -12.95 10.06
C LEU A 420 7.48 -13.27 11.55
N LYS A 421 6.50 -12.79 12.38
CA LYS A 421 6.36 -13.17 13.81
C LYS A 421 5.92 -14.62 13.98
#